data_b7d786945bb7c12a8bfa10fee3ff50af
#
_entry.id   b7d786945bb7c12a8bfa10fee3ff50af
#
_cell.length_a   1.000
_cell.length_b   1.000
_cell.length_c   1.000
_cell.angle_alpha   90.00
_cell.angle_beta   90.00
_cell.angle_gamma   90.00
#
_symmetry.space_group_name_H-M   'P 1'
#
loop_
_entity.id
_entity.type
_entity.pdbx_description
1 polymer ?
#
loop_
_entity_poly.entity_id
_entity_poly.type
_entity_poly.pdbx_seq_one_letter_code
_entity_poly.pdbx_strand_id
1 'polypeptide(L)'
;MKNLKQILIVIIGITILISACKEEPAPSLYQQLDKGATPVITSVIPDKEALAGVTEITINGSNFSANKDDNYVFFGTVKATVLSASPTQLVVKAPALVKNDLDLKIAVLGVENFSNVIKYNLLEAVGVYYNFTKGVENPITVTVDNNENVYVYLKDAGIRKITPDGKISNWAQKGAESFFFDMKLGPNNVMIGTRNLRALFSVEEGKAPVTYVTFPTGISILALDFDADKNIWCAGSGGSLFSVTPAKVTTAFPIDFIVSTVRVYNGYLYVAGKSSSEEAIYRYKINSNTSLGTKEKFFDIGAVYGLNKVNVNGIAFGNDGEMILGTNQSDAFISVKNGTATKFYPGLILPEVKSMMWGTKKNLFYTREAIETSPTGTVTIYYQLMRVDMQKNSAPYYGRQ
;
A
#
# COMPACT_ATOMS: atom_id res chain seq x y z
N MET A 1 103.20 17.84 -18.81
CA MET A 1 102.45 16.76 -18.18
C MET A 1 101.52 17.20 -17.03
N LYS A 2 101.75 18.31 -16.32
CA LYS A 2 100.88 18.78 -15.23
C LYS A 2 99.53 19.31 -15.71
N ASN A 3 99.46 20.01 -16.85
CA ASN A 3 98.23 20.61 -17.39
C ASN A 3 97.26 19.58 -17.98
N LEU A 4 97.74 18.43 -18.47
CA LEU A 4 96.95 17.40 -19.06
C LEU A 4 96.14 16.63 -17.99
N LYS A 5 96.69 16.44 -16.78
CA LYS A 5 96.06 15.84 -15.63
C LYS A 5 94.91 16.73 -15.06
N GLN A 6 95.10 18.05 -15.05
CA GLN A 6 94.07 18.99 -14.60
C GLN A 6 92.91 19.07 -15.57
N ILE A 7 93.12 19.04 -16.87
CA ILE A 7 92.09 19.01 -17.90
C ILE A 7 91.28 17.70 -17.82
N LEU A 8 91.96 16.57 -17.59
CA LEU A 8 91.27 15.26 -17.45
C LEU A 8 90.38 15.17 -16.20
N ILE A 9 90.82 15.78 -15.09
CA ILE A 9 89.98 15.84 -13.84
C ILE A 9 88.80 16.76 -14.03
N VAL A 10 88.92 17.86 -14.75
CA VAL A 10 87.81 18.76 -15.04
C VAL A 10 86.81 18.10 -16.00
N ILE A 11 87.25 17.36 -17.01
CA ILE A 11 86.38 16.62 -17.95
C ILE A 11 85.64 15.48 -17.22
N ILE A 12 86.26 14.73 -16.31
CA ILE A 12 85.64 13.68 -15.52
C ILE A 12 84.64 14.29 -14.51
N GLY A 13 84.93 15.43 -13.93
CA GLY A 13 83.98 16.16 -13.03
C GLY A 13 82.74 16.66 -13.74
N ILE A 14 82.88 17.15 -14.99
CA ILE A 14 81.77 17.60 -15.79
C ILE A 14 80.87 16.43 -16.29
N THR A 15 81.47 15.25 -16.59
CA THR A 15 80.76 14.06 -17.02
C THR A 15 79.88 13.46 -15.88
N ILE A 16 80.36 13.55 -14.62
CA ILE A 16 79.60 13.09 -13.44
C ILE A 16 78.44 14.00 -13.12
N LEU A 17 78.50 15.30 -13.40
CA LEU A 17 77.46 16.26 -13.15
C LEU A 17 76.31 16.15 -14.17
N ILE A 18 76.49 15.54 -15.33
CA ILE A 18 75.47 15.35 -16.35
C ILE A 18 74.65 14.04 -16.12
N SER A 19 75.16 13.12 -15.28
CA SER A 19 74.48 11.84 -14.99
C SER A 19 73.51 11.90 -13.79
N ALA A 20 73.35 13.05 -13.12
CA ALA A 20 72.64 13.16 -11.86
C ALA A 20 71.17 13.71 -11.95
N CYS A 21 70.68 13.91 -13.15
CA CYS A 21 69.29 14.29 -13.31
C CYS A 21 68.55 13.35 -14.28
N LYS A 22 68.37 12.10 -13.88
CA LYS A 22 67.14 11.37 -14.26
C LYS A 22 66.16 11.56 -13.14
N GLU A 23 65.42 12.64 -13.20
CA GLU A 23 64.13 12.70 -12.49
C GLU A 23 63.22 11.61 -13.08
N GLU A 24 63.10 10.51 -12.36
CA GLU A 24 61.94 9.61 -12.65
C GLU A 24 60.69 10.43 -12.45
N PRO A 25 59.81 10.51 -13.46
CA PRO A 25 58.56 11.22 -13.27
C PRO A 25 57.84 10.63 -12.06
N ALA A 26 57.43 11.48 -11.12
CA ALA A 26 56.70 11.07 -9.94
C ALA A 26 55.54 10.15 -10.39
N PRO A 27 55.33 9.00 -9.74
CA PRO A 27 54.26 8.12 -10.13
C PRO A 27 52.94 8.91 -10.20
N SER A 28 52.26 8.81 -11.32
CA SER A 28 50.96 9.49 -11.50
C SER A 28 50.05 9.15 -10.34
N LEU A 29 49.59 10.16 -9.60
CA LEU A 29 48.56 10.02 -8.57
C LEU A 29 47.21 9.55 -9.16
N TYR A 30 47.08 9.63 -10.48
CA TYR A 30 45.95 9.09 -11.22
C TYR A 30 46.32 7.69 -11.72
N GLN A 31 45.82 6.66 -11.02
CA GLN A 31 45.71 5.35 -11.64
C GLN A 31 44.76 5.52 -12.82
N GLN A 32 45.23 5.32 -14.03
CA GLN A 32 44.39 5.23 -15.21
C GLN A 32 43.54 3.97 -15.01
N LEU A 33 42.29 4.16 -14.54
CA LEU A 33 41.34 3.07 -14.47
C LEU A 33 41.18 2.52 -15.90
N ASP A 34 41.32 1.22 -16.07
CA ASP A 34 41.00 0.55 -17.33
C ASP A 34 39.59 1.02 -17.72
N LYS A 35 39.46 1.65 -18.91
CA LYS A 35 38.18 2.13 -19.41
C LYS A 35 37.31 0.89 -19.71
N GLY A 36 36.52 0.46 -18.75
CA GLY A 36 35.56 -0.62 -18.93
C GLY A 36 34.63 -0.33 -20.11
N ALA A 37 34.07 -1.36 -20.72
CA ALA A 37 33.12 -1.21 -21.80
C ALA A 37 31.86 -0.48 -21.31
N THR A 38 31.38 0.48 -22.11
CA THR A 38 30.16 1.25 -21.82
C THR A 38 28.96 0.32 -21.56
N PRO A 39 28.23 0.48 -20.44
CA PRO A 39 27.03 -0.32 -20.17
C PRO A 39 25.94 -0.06 -21.21
N VAL A 40 25.15 -1.09 -21.55
CA VAL A 40 24.05 -1.00 -22.51
C VAL A 40 22.80 -1.60 -21.93
N ILE A 41 21.66 -0.88 -21.98
CA ILE A 41 20.34 -1.38 -21.62
C ILE A 41 19.68 -1.92 -22.90
N THR A 42 19.23 -3.20 -22.86
CA THR A 42 18.52 -3.84 -23.98
C THR A 42 17.02 -3.95 -23.72
N SER A 43 16.61 -4.19 -22.48
CA SER A 43 15.19 -4.22 -22.09
C SER A 43 15.01 -3.90 -20.60
N VAL A 44 13.78 -3.51 -20.24
CA VAL A 44 13.37 -3.20 -18.86
C VAL A 44 12.04 -3.92 -18.60
N ILE A 45 11.89 -4.54 -17.43
CA ILE A 45 10.67 -5.26 -17.03
C ILE A 45 10.26 -4.78 -15.63
N PRO A 46 9.06 -4.23 -15.44
CA PRO A 46 8.02 -3.97 -16.45
C PRO A 46 8.47 -2.98 -17.54
N ASP A 47 7.87 -3.06 -18.74
CA ASP A 47 8.16 -2.14 -19.82
C ASP A 47 7.55 -0.76 -19.55
N LYS A 48 8.31 0.31 -19.74
CA LYS A 48 7.91 1.73 -19.72
C LYS A 48 7.40 2.31 -18.41
N GLU A 49 6.85 1.51 -17.48
CA GLU A 49 6.31 2.07 -16.23
C GLU A 49 6.37 1.11 -15.05
N ALA A 50 6.48 1.66 -13.84
CA ALA A 50 6.48 0.93 -12.56
C ALA A 50 5.89 1.78 -11.45
N LEU A 51 5.47 1.17 -10.35
CA LEU A 51 5.02 1.89 -9.16
C LEU A 51 6.21 2.40 -8.35
N ALA A 52 6.23 3.71 -8.14
CA ALA A 52 7.24 4.40 -7.34
C ALA A 52 7.34 3.83 -5.92
N GLY A 53 8.57 3.53 -5.48
CA GLY A 53 8.84 2.96 -4.15
C GLY A 53 8.40 1.52 -3.93
N VAL A 54 7.75 0.88 -4.92
CA VAL A 54 7.12 -0.44 -4.78
C VAL A 54 7.75 -1.49 -5.68
N THR A 55 7.76 -1.25 -6.99
CA THR A 55 8.11 -2.26 -7.99
C THR A 55 9.60 -2.58 -7.99
N GLU A 56 9.91 -3.86 -8.10
CA GLU A 56 11.24 -4.31 -8.49
C GLU A 56 11.34 -4.33 -10.01
N ILE A 57 12.33 -3.64 -10.55
CA ILE A 57 12.54 -3.45 -11.98
C ILE A 57 13.74 -4.28 -12.39
N THR A 58 13.55 -5.19 -13.35
CA THR A 58 14.62 -5.97 -13.96
C THR A 58 15.12 -5.24 -15.21
N ILE A 59 16.42 -4.94 -15.25
CA ILE A 59 17.08 -4.28 -16.38
C ILE A 59 18.03 -5.30 -17.00
N ASN A 60 17.76 -5.68 -18.24
CA ASN A 60 18.65 -6.56 -19.02
C ASN A 60 19.57 -5.71 -19.90
N GLY A 61 20.78 -6.20 -20.11
CA GLY A 61 21.76 -5.46 -20.89
C GLY A 61 23.12 -6.14 -20.98
N SER A 62 24.17 -5.36 -21.06
CA SER A 62 25.55 -5.83 -21.07
C SER A 62 26.50 -4.84 -20.40
N ASN A 63 27.68 -5.32 -20.04
CA ASN A 63 28.77 -4.54 -19.43
C ASN A 63 28.40 -3.95 -18.07
N PHE A 64 27.51 -4.61 -17.32
CA PHE A 64 27.26 -4.29 -15.92
C PHE A 64 28.33 -4.92 -15.02
N SER A 65 28.54 -4.36 -13.83
CA SER A 65 29.38 -5.02 -12.82
C SER A 65 28.62 -6.17 -12.16
N ALA A 66 29.29 -7.29 -11.92
CA ALA A 66 28.75 -8.36 -11.10
C ALA A 66 28.58 -7.96 -9.63
N ASN A 67 29.35 -6.97 -9.16
CA ASN A 67 29.16 -6.37 -7.85
C ASN A 67 28.04 -5.30 -7.94
N LYS A 68 26.96 -5.50 -7.17
CA LYS A 68 25.81 -4.60 -7.18
C LYS A 68 26.16 -3.14 -6.79
N ASP A 69 27.13 -2.96 -5.92
CA ASP A 69 27.52 -1.65 -5.37
C ASP A 69 28.29 -0.77 -6.37
N ASP A 70 28.81 -1.38 -7.43
CA ASP A 70 29.48 -0.69 -8.53
C ASP A 70 28.53 -0.19 -9.62
N ASN A 71 27.23 -0.59 -9.56
CA ASN A 71 26.23 -0.17 -10.53
C ASN A 71 25.36 0.96 -9.96
N TYR A 72 25.29 2.06 -10.66
CA TYR A 72 24.51 3.24 -10.30
C TYR A 72 23.38 3.43 -11.30
N VAL A 73 22.16 3.05 -10.91
CA VAL A 73 20.97 3.17 -11.75
C VAL A 73 20.23 4.45 -11.39
N PHE A 74 19.98 5.30 -12.38
CA PHE A 74 19.32 6.59 -12.19
C PHE A 74 17.99 6.65 -12.93
N PHE A 75 16.96 7.18 -12.26
CA PHE A 75 15.72 7.63 -12.82
C PHE A 75 15.71 9.17 -12.76
N GLY A 76 16.03 9.83 -13.87
CA GLY A 76 16.36 11.25 -13.89
C GLY A 76 17.60 11.52 -13.06
N THR A 77 17.45 12.24 -11.96
CA THR A 77 18.53 12.56 -11.00
C THR A 77 18.52 11.67 -9.76
N VAL A 78 17.51 10.82 -9.58
CA VAL A 78 17.34 10.00 -8.37
C VAL A 78 17.97 8.61 -8.59
N LYS A 79 18.86 8.21 -7.68
CA LYS A 79 19.50 6.88 -7.69
C LYS A 79 18.53 5.84 -7.13
N ALA A 80 18.35 4.73 -7.85
CA ALA A 80 17.66 3.56 -7.38
C ALA A 80 18.56 2.64 -6.56
N THR A 81 17.97 1.85 -5.67
CA THR A 81 18.70 0.81 -4.93
C THR A 81 18.84 -0.44 -5.80
N VAL A 82 20.07 -0.86 -6.07
CA VAL A 82 20.36 -2.13 -6.76
C VAL A 82 20.24 -3.28 -5.75
N LEU A 83 19.33 -4.21 -6.03
CA LEU A 83 19.05 -5.39 -5.19
C LEU A 83 19.98 -6.55 -5.54
N SER A 84 20.15 -6.81 -6.85
CA SER A 84 21.07 -7.82 -7.37
C SER A 84 21.68 -7.38 -8.70
N ALA A 85 22.86 -7.93 -9.03
CA ALA A 85 23.59 -7.62 -10.24
C ALA A 85 24.27 -8.86 -10.83
N SER A 86 24.34 -8.89 -12.15
CA SER A 86 25.19 -9.74 -12.98
C SER A 86 25.71 -8.93 -14.18
N PRO A 87 26.68 -9.40 -14.96
CA PRO A 87 27.16 -8.68 -16.14
C PRO A 87 26.09 -8.35 -17.20
N THR A 88 24.92 -9.06 -17.15
CA THR A 88 23.84 -8.93 -18.14
C THR A 88 22.50 -8.54 -17.57
N GLN A 89 22.37 -8.45 -16.23
CA GLN A 89 21.09 -8.14 -15.59
C GLN A 89 21.29 -7.41 -14.27
N LEU A 90 20.50 -6.37 -14.04
CA LEU A 90 20.32 -5.72 -12.75
C LEU A 90 18.86 -5.84 -12.30
N VAL A 91 18.64 -6.06 -10.99
CA VAL A 91 17.34 -5.89 -10.36
C VAL A 91 17.44 -4.70 -9.42
N VAL A 92 16.53 -3.73 -9.58
CA VAL A 92 16.54 -2.50 -8.78
C VAL A 92 15.17 -2.24 -8.17
N LYS A 93 15.16 -1.61 -7.01
CA LYS A 93 13.94 -1.07 -6.40
C LYS A 93 13.61 0.27 -7.06
N ALA A 94 12.40 0.42 -7.59
CA ALA A 94 11.94 1.72 -8.10
C ALA A 94 12.06 2.79 -7.00
N PRO A 95 12.65 3.96 -7.28
CA PRO A 95 12.73 5.02 -6.28
C PRO A 95 11.34 5.61 -5.96
N ALA A 96 11.17 6.16 -4.77
CA ALA A 96 9.92 6.80 -4.32
C ALA A 96 9.75 8.20 -4.95
N LEU A 97 9.80 8.26 -6.28
CA LEU A 97 9.64 9.46 -7.09
C LEU A 97 8.51 9.25 -8.10
N VAL A 98 7.40 9.94 -7.94
CA VAL A 98 6.30 9.90 -8.91
C VAL A 98 6.56 10.93 -10.00
N LYS A 99 6.90 10.47 -11.21
CA LYS A 99 7.16 11.34 -12.36
C LYS A 99 7.13 10.54 -13.65
N ASN A 100 6.59 11.16 -14.71
CA ASN A 100 6.61 10.62 -16.06
C ASN A 100 7.85 11.08 -16.83
N ASP A 101 8.17 10.37 -17.92
CA ASP A 101 9.22 10.68 -18.88
C ASP A 101 10.61 10.87 -18.27
N LEU A 102 10.94 10.02 -17.29
CA LEU A 102 12.25 10.00 -16.64
C LEU A 102 13.29 9.33 -17.55
N ASP A 103 14.51 9.86 -17.54
CA ASP A 103 15.66 9.22 -18.17
C ASP A 103 16.18 8.10 -17.25
N LEU A 104 15.95 6.84 -17.61
CA LEU A 104 16.58 5.69 -17.01
C LEU A 104 17.95 5.48 -17.67
N LYS A 105 19.02 5.54 -16.87
CA LYS A 105 20.41 5.33 -17.31
C LYS A 105 21.26 4.69 -16.21
N ILE A 106 22.35 4.06 -16.62
CA ILE A 106 23.26 3.32 -15.75
C ILE A 106 24.66 3.87 -15.89
N ALA A 107 25.34 4.07 -14.74
CA ALA A 107 26.78 4.25 -14.68
C ALA A 107 27.37 3.03 -13.95
N VAL A 108 28.56 2.60 -14.36
CA VAL A 108 29.33 1.54 -13.72
C VAL A 108 30.63 2.12 -13.20
N LEU A 109 31.03 1.75 -11.99
CA LEU A 109 32.27 2.23 -11.38
C LEU A 109 33.48 1.92 -12.29
N GLY A 110 34.31 2.91 -12.55
CA GLY A 110 35.48 2.77 -13.44
C GLY A 110 35.18 2.90 -14.94
N VAL A 111 33.91 3.10 -15.33
CA VAL A 111 33.47 3.34 -16.71
C VAL A 111 33.15 4.82 -16.90
N GLU A 112 33.69 5.44 -17.97
CA GLU A 112 33.55 6.89 -18.22
C GLU A 112 32.14 7.30 -18.65
N ASN A 113 31.50 6.44 -19.44
CA ASN A 113 30.21 6.78 -20.08
C ASN A 113 29.01 6.10 -19.40
N PHE A 114 27.89 6.83 -19.37
CA PHE A 114 26.59 6.23 -19.05
C PHE A 114 26.13 5.29 -20.17
N SER A 115 25.20 4.40 -19.82
CA SER A 115 24.44 3.61 -20.79
C SER A 115 23.65 4.50 -21.76
N ASN A 116 23.06 3.88 -22.79
CA ASN A 116 21.92 4.46 -23.50
C ASN A 116 20.80 4.79 -22.53
N VAL A 117 19.94 5.76 -22.91
CA VAL A 117 18.80 6.24 -22.12
C VAL A 117 17.53 5.54 -22.56
N ILE A 118 16.73 5.08 -21.59
CA ILE A 118 15.37 4.59 -21.78
C ILE A 118 14.40 5.55 -21.08
N LYS A 119 13.35 6.01 -21.78
CA LYS A 119 12.28 6.79 -21.16
C LYS A 119 11.39 5.90 -20.31
N TYR A 120 11.16 6.30 -19.07
CA TYR A 120 10.45 5.48 -18.08
C TYR A 120 9.53 6.30 -17.18
N ASN A 121 8.36 5.73 -16.81
CA ASN A 121 7.39 6.37 -15.94
C ASN A 121 7.41 5.72 -14.55
N LEU A 122 7.39 6.54 -13.51
CA LEU A 122 7.18 6.08 -12.14
C LEU A 122 5.82 6.60 -11.66
N LEU A 123 4.88 5.67 -11.54
CA LEU A 123 3.48 5.94 -11.23
C LEU A 123 3.24 5.94 -9.71
N GLU A 124 2.21 6.63 -9.27
CA GLU A 124 1.80 6.68 -7.87
C GLU A 124 1.22 5.34 -7.42
N ALA A 125 1.85 4.70 -6.42
CA ALA A 125 1.36 3.48 -5.79
C ALA A 125 0.28 3.75 -4.75
N VAL A 126 0.45 4.82 -3.96
CA VAL A 126 -0.45 5.25 -2.89
C VAL A 126 -0.58 6.75 -2.94
N GLY A 127 -1.79 7.26 -3.01
CA GLY A 127 -2.04 8.70 -3.04
C GLY A 127 -3.44 9.11 -2.56
N VAL A 128 -3.64 10.40 -2.42
CA VAL A 128 -4.96 10.98 -2.12
C VAL A 128 -5.84 10.83 -3.36
N TYR A 129 -6.97 10.12 -3.21
CA TYR A 129 -7.87 9.88 -4.33
C TYR A 129 -8.70 11.11 -4.70
N TYR A 130 -9.19 11.82 -3.68
CA TYR A 130 -9.96 13.05 -3.85
C TYR A 130 -9.56 14.05 -2.77
N ASN A 131 -9.31 15.30 -3.17
CA ASN A 131 -8.90 16.37 -2.25
C ASN A 131 -10.12 17.04 -1.63
N PHE A 132 -10.59 16.51 -0.51
CA PHE A 132 -11.57 17.15 0.32
C PHE A 132 -10.98 18.35 1.07
N THR A 133 -11.83 19.34 1.41
CA THR A 133 -11.41 20.51 2.18
C THR A 133 -11.01 20.09 3.59
N LYS A 134 -9.70 20.20 3.86
CA LYS A 134 -9.08 19.76 5.12
C LYS A 134 -9.74 20.37 6.34
N GLY A 135 -10.11 19.53 7.30
CA GLY A 135 -10.76 19.91 8.55
C GLY A 135 -12.24 20.33 8.42
N VAL A 136 -12.78 20.41 7.20
CA VAL A 136 -14.18 20.76 6.91
C VAL A 136 -14.92 19.55 6.37
N GLU A 137 -14.40 18.95 5.29
CA GLU A 137 -14.97 17.76 4.69
C GLU A 137 -14.19 16.53 5.18
N ASN A 138 -14.82 15.72 6.02
CA ASN A 138 -14.18 14.60 6.70
C ASN A 138 -14.72 13.26 6.16
N PRO A 139 -14.03 12.61 5.20
CA PRO A 139 -14.42 11.28 4.68
C PRO A 139 -14.13 10.20 5.74
N ILE A 140 -15.17 9.52 6.24
CA ILE A 140 -15.04 8.52 7.31
C ILE A 140 -15.13 7.10 6.75
N THR A 141 -16.17 6.81 5.96
CA THR A 141 -16.48 5.45 5.51
C THR A 141 -16.53 5.39 4.00
N VAL A 142 -16.03 4.33 3.40
CA VAL A 142 -15.93 4.18 1.94
C VAL A 142 -16.50 2.85 1.46
N THR A 143 -17.20 2.87 0.31
CA THR A 143 -17.53 1.68 -0.48
C THR A 143 -17.44 2.00 -1.97
N VAL A 144 -17.45 0.96 -2.82
CA VAL A 144 -17.21 1.08 -4.27
C VAL A 144 -18.20 0.20 -5.01
N ASP A 145 -18.76 0.67 -6.14
CA ASP A 145 -19.63 -0.13 -7.01
C ASP A 145 -18.88 -0.88 -8.11
N ASN A 146 -19.59 -1.61 -8.99
CA ASN A 146 -19.01 -2.35 -10.10
C ASN A 146 -18.42 -1.47 -11.20
N ASN A 147 -18.81 -0.21 -11.27
CA ASN A 147 -18.30 0.77 -12.22
C ASN A 147 -17.12 1.58 -11.67
N GLU A 148 -16.55 1.16 -10.53
CA GLU A 148 -15.47 1.86 -9.81
C GLU A 148 -15.90 3.26 -9.31
N ASN A 149 -17.21 3.57 -9.21
CA ASN A 149 -17.64 4.75 -8.50
C ASN A 149 -17.40 4.54 -7.00
N VAL A 150 -16.77 5.53 -6.37
CA VAL A 150 -16.45 5.53 -4.95
C VAL A 150 -17.53 6.31 -4.20
N TYR A 151 -18.12 5.67 -3.20
CA TYR A 151 -19.09 6.30 -2.31
C TYR A 151 -18.42 6.52 -0.96
N VAL A 152 -18.47 7.76 -0.48
CA VAL A 152 -17.84 8.15 0.78
C VAL A 152 -18.82 8.89 1.67
N TYR A 153 -18.91 8.45 2.93
CA TYR A 153 -19.67 9.19 3.93
C TYR A 153 -18.81 10.33 4.48
N LEU A 154 -19.23 11.57 4.20
CA LEU A 154 -18.65 12.75 4.83
C LEU A 154 -19.32 12.99 6.18
N LYS A 155 -18.53 13.09 7.24
CA LYS A 155 -19.04 13.35 8.60
C LYS A 155 -19.95 14.58 8.60
N ASP A 156 -21.15 14.43 9.16
CA ASP A 156 -22.20 15.45 9.28
C ASP A 156 -22.72 16.01 7.94
N ALA A 157 -22.39 15.40 6.79
CA ALA A 157 -22.75 15.90 5.46
C ALA A 157 -23.42 14.87 4.53
N GLY A 158 -23.45 13.56 4.91
CA GLY A 158 -24.06 12.50 4.13
C GLY A 158 -23.12 11.88 3.10
N ILE A 159 -23.67 11.20 2.09
CA ILE A 159 -22.88 10.38 1.16
C ILE A 159 -22.62 11.14 -0.14
N ARG A 160 -21.35 11.13 -0.57
CA ARG A 160 -20.89 11.62 -1.87
C ARG A 160 -20.57 10.44 -2.76
N LYS A 161 -20.85 10.59 -4.06
CA LYS A 161 -20.40 9.69 -5.12
C LYS A 161 -19.30 10.38 -5.92
N ILE A 162 -18.19 9.69 -6.12
CA ILE A 162 -17.05 10.12 -6.94
C ILE A 162 -16.91 9.12 -8.08
N THR A 163 -17.02 9.58 -9.32
CA THR A 163 -16.86 8.74 -10.52
C THR A 163 -15.36 8.56 -10.85
N PRO A 164 -14.97 7.54 -11.65
CA PRO A 164 -13.58 7.31 -12.01
C PRO A 164 -12.89 8.49 -12.73
N ASP A 165 -13.66 9.37 -13.38
CA ASP A 165 -13.18 10.61 -13.99
C ASP A 165 -13.05 11.78 -12.98
N GLY A 166 -13.25 11.50 -11.69
CA GLY A 166 -13.04 12.46 -10.60
C GLY A 166 -14.20 13.42 -10.33
N LYS A 167 -15.36 13.24 -11.00
CA LYS A 167 -16.54 14.08 -10.71
C LYS A 167 -17.20 13.65 -9.41
N ILE A 168 -17.50 14.62 -8.54
CA ILE A 168 -18.19 14.41 -7.28
C ILE A 168 -19.64 14.91 -7.35
N SER A 169 -20.54 14.18 -6.74
CA SER A 169 -21.96 14.56 -6.60
C SER A 169 -22.52 14.15 -5.23
N ASN A 170 -23.59 14.83 -4.79
CA ASN A 170 -24.37 14.40 -3.64
C ASN A 170 -25.13 13.14 -4.03
N TRP A 171 -24.90 12.03 -3.31
CA TRP A 171 -25.62 10.79 -3.55
C TRP A 171 -26.78 10.59 -2.57
N ALA A 172 -26.56 10.90 -1.27
CA ALA A 172 -27.62 10.86 -0.27
C ALA A 172 -27.38 11.90 0.83
N GLN A 173 -28.48 12.38 1.40
CA GLN A 173 -28.45 13.29 2.54
C GLN A 173 -28.15 12.52 3.82
N LYS A 174 -27.58 13.19 4.83
CA LYS A 174 -27.51 12.61 6.16
C LYS A 174 -28.89 12.52 6.82
N GLY A 175 -29.03 11.57 7.74
CA GLY A 175 -30.17 11.53 8.67
C GLY A 175 -29.79 12.14 10.02
N ALA A 176 -30.15 11.45 11.10
CA ALA A 176 -29.80 11.82 12.47
C ALA A 176 -28.37 11.44 12.88
N GLU A 177 -27.66 10.66 12.05
CA GLU A 177 -26.29 10.23 12.29
C GLU A 177 -25.27 11.29 11.85
N SER A 178 -24.08 11.27 12.49
CA SER A 178 -22.92 11.99 12.00
C SER A 178 -22.22 11.25 10.88
N PHE A 179 -22.14 9.90 10.96
CA PHE A 179 -21.55 9.02 9.96
C PHE A 179 -21.95 7.56 10.22
N PHE A 180 -21.64 6.65 9.27
CA PHE A 180 -21.65 5.22 9.45
C PHE A 180 -20.27 4.69 9.83
N PHE A 181 -20.20 3.73 10.75
CA PHE A 181 -18.97 3.01 11.09
C PHE A 181 -18.54 2.07 9.98
N ASP A 182 -19.47 1.36 9.38
CA ASP A 182 -19.29 0.58 8.16
C ASP A 182 -20.46 0.82 7.21
N MET A 183 -20.19 0.74 5.92
CA MET A 183 -21.14 1.01 4.86
C MET A 183 -20.83 0.15 3.65
N LYS A 184 -21.81 -0.61 3.19
CA LYS A 184 -21.66 -1.49 2.03
C LYS A 184 -22.80 -1.27 1.04
N LEU A 185 -22.43 -1.21 -0.24
CA LEU A 185 -23.40 -1.22 -1.31
C LEU A 185 -24.00 -2.62 -1.42
N GLY A 186 -25.30 -2.73 -1.30
CA GLY A 186 -26.05 -3.96 -1.44
C GLY A 186 -26.79 -4.07 -2.79
N PRO A 187 -27.58 -5.12 -2.96
CA PRO A 187 -28.43 -5.32 -4.14
C PRO A 187 -29.29 -4.09 -4.46
N ASN A 188 -29.59 -3.88 -5.74
CA ASN A 188 -30.40 -2.77 -6.24
C ASN A 188 -29.84 -1.38 -5.89
N ASN A 189 -28.52 -1.27 -5.70
CA ASN A 189 -27.83 -0.04 -5.28
C ASN A 189 -28.31 0.55 -3.95
N VAL A 190 -28.89 -0.27 -3.07
CA VAL A 190 -29.26 0.14 -1.72
C VAL A 190 -28.03 0.04 -0.83
N MET A 191 -27.64 1.15 -0.22
CA MET A 191 -26.55 1.18 0.76
C MET A 191 -27.05 0.66 2.10
N ILE A 192 -26.29 -0.22 2.75
CA ILE A 192 -26.54 -0.64 4.13
C ILE A 192 -25.40 -0.12 5.02
N GLY A 193 -25.76 0.53 6.12
CA GLY A 193 -24.79 1.12 7.05
C GLY A 193 -25.03 0.75 8.51
N THR A 194 -23.98 0.86 9.32
CA THR A 194 -23.98 0.62 10.77
C THR A 194 -23.68 1.92 11.54
N ARG A 195 -24.29 2.06 12.73
CA ARG A 195 -24.14 3.26 13.56
C ARG A 195 -23.63 2.97 14.98
N ASN A 196 -23.04 1.79 15.21
CA ASN A 196 -22.73 1.30 16.55
C ASN A 196 -23.99 1.27 17.45
N LEU A 197 -25.10 0.91 16.86
CA LEU A 197 -26.43 0.74 17.50
C LEU A 197 -26.94 -0.65 17.20
N ARG A 198 -28.05 -1.01 17.85
CA ARG A 198 -28.77 -2.29 17.62
C ARG A 198 -29.62 -2.29 16.34
N ALA A 199 -29.12 -1.70 15.25
CA ALA A 199 -29.85 -1.62 14.00
C ALA A 199 -28.92 -1.52 12.79
N LEU A 200 -29.37 -2.02 11.66
CA LEU A 200 -28.85 -1.67 10.33
C LEU A 200 -29.74 -0.57 9.74
N PHE A 201 -29.14 0.25 8.90
CA PHE A 201 -29.80 1.35 8.20
C PHE A 201 -29.64 1.17 6.69
N SER A 202 -30.72 1.40 5.94
CA SER A 202 -30.67 1.44 4.48
C SER A 202 -30.72 2.87 3.97
N VAL A 203 -30.00 3.13 2.88
CA VAL A 203 -29.95 4.45 2.20
C VAL A 203 -30.13 4.21 0.71
N GLU A 204 -31.09 4.89 0.11
CA GLU A 204 -31.27 4.95 -1.33
C GLU A 204 -30.79 6.31 -1.86
N GLU A 205 -30.48 6.37 -3.14
CA GLU A 205 -30.06 7.62 -3.78
C GLU A 205 -31.09 8.74 -3.57
N GLY A 206 -30.61 9.91 -3.17
CA GLY A 206 -31.43 11.10 -2.90
C GLY A 206 -32.18 11.07 -1.56
N LYS A 207 -32.15 9.96 -0.82
CA LYS A 207 -32.91 9.81 0.44
C LYS A 207 -32.02 9.84 1.67
N ALA A 208 -32.62 10.18 2.81
CA ALA A 208 -32.00 10.03 4.12
C ALA A 208 -32.04 8.56 4.58
N PRO A 209 -31.13 8.12 5.46
CA PRO A 209 -31.11 6.79 6.04
C PRO A 209 -32.38 6.46 6.80
N VAL A 210 -32.88 5.23 6.62
CA VAL A 210 -34.01 4.68 7.39
C VAL A 210 -33.59 3.37 8.05
N THR A 211 -34.26 3.01 9.17
CA THR A 211 -33.99 1.73 9.83
C THR A 211 -34.36 0.57 8.90
N TYR A 212 -33.40 -0.30 8.65
CA TYR A 212 -33.55 -1.50 7.83
C TYR A 212 -34.04 -2.70 8.65
N VAL A 213 -33.33 -2.99 9.77
CA VAL A 213 -33.67 -4.04 10.74
C VAL A 213 -33.15 -3.64 12.11
N THR A 214 -33.81 -4.09 13.18
CA THR A 214 -33.43 -3.86 14.58
C THR A 214 -33.10 -5.17 15.27
N PHE A 215 -32.06 -5.20 16.09
CA PHE A 215 -31.61 -6.35 16.87
C PHE A 215 -32.07 -6.26 18.34
N PRO A 216 -31.94 -7.35 19.14
CA PRO A 216 -32.24 -7.34 20.56
C PRO A 216 -31.47 -6.26 21.36
N THR A 217 -31.99 -5.93 22.55
CA THR A 217 -31.31 -5.02 23.47
C THR A 217 -29.95 -5.57 23.90
N GLY A 218 -28.96 -4.70 24.05
CA GLY A 218 -27.58 -5.08 24.42
C GLY A 218 -26.68 -5.36 23.21
N ILE A 219 -27.22 -5.45 22.01
CA ILE A 219 -26.46 -5.62 20.78
C ILE A 219 -26.04 -4.25 20.23
N SER A 220 -24.81 -4.19 19.69
CA SER A 220 -24.33 -3.05 18.92
C SER A 220 -23.61 -3.56 17.68
N ILE A 221 -24.03 -3.10 16.48
CA ILE A 221 -23.47 -3.54 15.20
C ILE A 221 -22.47 -2.51 14.69
N LEU A 222 -21.24 -2.98 14.45
CA LEU A 222 -20.14 -2.17 13.94
C LEU A 222 -19.82 -2.44 12.48
N ALA A 223 -19.92 -3.68 12.03
CA ALA A 223 -19.51 -4.10 10.70
C ALA A 223 -20.55 -4.99 10.02
N LEU A 224 -20.53 -4.98 8.69
CA LEU A 224 -21.38 -5.83 7.87
C LEU A 224 -20.70 -6.26 6.57
N ASP A 225 -21.12 -7.40 6.02
CA ASP A 225 -20.80 -7.81 4.67
C ASP A 225 -21.89 -8.69 4.08
N PHE A 226 -21.90 -8.87 2.74
CA PHE A 226 -22.90 -9.67 2.03
C PHE A 226 -22.32 -11.04 1.63
N ASP A 227 -23.14 -12.10 1.67
CA ASP A 227 -22.82 -13.38 1.04
C ASP A 227 -23.39 -13.48 -0.39
N ALA A 228 -23.14 -14.62 -1.05
CA ALA A 228 -23.58 -14.86 -2.43
C ALA A 228 -25.11 -14.90 -2.57
N ASP A 229 -25.81 -15.28 -1.52
CA ASP A 229 -27.28 -15.34 -1.47
C ASP A 229 -27.91 -14.00 -1.04
N LYS A 230 -27.08 -12.94 -0.92
CA LYS A 230 -27.46 -11.59 -0.51
C LYS A 230 -27.89 -11.48 0.95
N ASN A 231 -27.60 -12.45 1.79
CA ASN A 231 -27.75 -12.27 3.22
C ASN A 231 -26.67 -11.31 3.72
N ILE A 232 -27.04 -10.47 4.69
CA ILE A 232 -26.12 -9.59 5.40
C ILE A 232 -25.58 -10.34 6.60
N TRP A 233 -24.27 -10.43 6.72
CA TRP A 233 -23.57 -10.91 7.91
C TRP A 233 -23.06 -9.70 8.67
N CYS A 234 -23.45 -9.55 9.93
CA CYS A 234 -23.08 -8.37 10.71
C CYS A 234 -22.79 -8.72 12.17
N ALA A 235 -21.95 -7.89 12.79
CA ALA A 235 -21.51 -8.07 14.18
C ALA A 235 -20.97 -6.77 14.77
N GLY A 236 -20.67 -6.84 16.07
CA GLY A 236 -20.03 -5.79 16.85
C GLY A 236 -19.82 -6.25 18.28
N SER A 237 -20.55 -5.66 19.22
CA SER A 237 -20.57 -6.07 20.62
C SER A 237 -21.93 -6.62 21.04
N GLY A 238 -21.97 -7.32 22.19
CA GLY A 238 -23.19 -7.91 22.74
C GLY A 238 -23.29 -9.43 22.55
N GLY A 239 -22.19 -10.08 22.15
CA GLY A 239 -22.04 -11.54 22.21
C GLY A 239 -22.75 -12.31 21.10
N SER A 240 -23.01 -11.69 19.94
CA SER A 240 -23.62 -12.39 18.80
C SER A 240 -23.14 -11.85 17.45
N LEU A 241 -22.95 -12.77 16.51
CA LEU A 241 -23.01 -12.53 15.06
C LEU A 241 -24.46 -12.67 14.60
N PHE A 242 -24.82 -11.98 13.53
CA PHE A 242 -26.14 -12.10 12.93
C PHE A 242 -26.05 -12.33 11.42
N SER A 243 -26.94 -13.16 10.90
CA SER A 243 -27.34 -13.11 9.50
C SER A 243 -28.68 -12.38 9.36
N VAL A 244 -28.87 -11.66 8.28
CA VAL A 244 -30.13 -10.99 7.92
C VAL A 244 -30.44 -11.33 6.47
N THR A 245 -31.54 -12.01 6.22
CA THR A 245 -31.96 -12.36 4.85
C THR A 245 -32.47 -11.14 4.10
N PRO A 246 -32.60 -11.20 2.75
CA PRO A 246 -33.30 -10.16 1.97
C PRO A 246 -34.74 -9.87 2.45
N ALA A 247 -35.40 -10.89 3.02
CA ALA A 247 -36.73 -10.74 3.65
C ALA A 247 -36.65 -10.16 5.07
N LYS A 248 -35.47 -9.71 5.53
CA LYS A 248 -35.20 -9.12 6.86
C LYS A 248 -35.40 -10.07 8.04
N VAL A 249 -35.35 -11.38 7.79
CA VAL A 249 -35.34 -12.39 8.86
C VAL A 249 -33.94 -12.45 9.44
N THR A 250 -33.85 -12.39 10.76
CA THR A 250 -32.55 -12.38 11.49
C THR A 250 -32.30 -13.73 12.17
N THR A 251 -31.08 -14.23 12.11
CA THR A 251 -30.61 -15.38 12.90
C THR A 251 -29.38 -14.96 13.72
N ALA A 252 -29.36 -15.29 15.01
CA ALA A 252 -28.26 -14.98 15.90
C ALA A 252 -27.33 -16.20 16.09
N PHE A 253 -26.02 -15.95 16.12
CA PHE A 253 -24.97 -16.94 16.38
C PHE A 253 -24.15 -16.43 17.57
N PRO A 254 -24.19 -17.10 18.75
CA PRO A 254 -23.45 -16.67 19.93
C PRO A 254 -21.95 -16.67 19.73
N ILE A 255 -21.29 -15.64 20.22
CA ILE A 255 -19.82 -15.49 20.22
C ILE A 255 -19.36 -14.92 21.58
N ASP A 256 -18.10 -15.16 21.91
CA ASP A 256 -17.47 -14.78 23.18
C ASP A 256 -16.45 -13.63 23.05
N PHE A 257 -16.53 -12.85 21.95
CA PHE A 257 -15.62 -11.75 21.65
C PHE A 257 -16.35 -10.58 20.99
N ILE A 258 -15.70 -9.42 20.97
CA ILE A 258 -16.15 -8.23 20.23
C ILE A 258 -15.60 -8.31 18.81
N VAL A 259 -16.40 -7.90 17.83
CA VAL A 259 -16.02 -7.87 16.40
C VAL A 259 -15.84 -6.42 15.95
N SER A 260 -14.69 -6.13 15.36
CA SER A 260 -14.41 -4.80 14.77
C SER A 260 -14.74 -4.72 13.29
N THR A 261 -14.53 -5.81 12.55
CA THR A 261 -14.84 -5.86 11.09
C THR A 261 -15.15 -7.28 10.64
N VAL A 262 -15.92 -7.39 9.58
CA VAL A 262 -16.30 -8.67 8.95
C VAL A 262 -16.05 -8.64 7.44
N ARG A 263 -15.81 -9.82 6.85
CA ARG A 263 -15.67 -9.99 5.41
C ARG A 263 -16.12 -11.40 4.99
N VAL A 264 -16.98 -11.48 4.01
CA VAL A 264 -17.36 -12.75 3.39
C VAL A 264 -16.48 -13.02 2.18
N TYR A 265 -15.80 -14.15 2.19
CA TYR A 265 -14.94 -14.56 1.09
C TYR A 265 -14.93 -16.08 0.93
N ASN A 266 -15.10 -16.55 -0.30
CA ASN A 266 -15.01 -17.97 -0.69
C ASN A 266 -15.81 -18.91 0.22
N GLY A 267 -17.07 -18.55 0.55
CA GLY A 267 -17.97 -19.34 1.38
C GLY A 267 -17.66 -19.31 2.87
N TYR A 268 -16.79 -18.42 3.32
CA TYR A 268 -16.48 -18.20 4.73
C TYR A 268 -16.80 -16.77 5.17
N LEU A 269 -17.29 -16.64 6.40
CA LEU A 269 -17.35 -15.38 7.13
C LEU A 269 -16.07 -15.21 7.94
N TYR A 270 -15.27 -14.21 7.60
CA TYR A 270 -14.08 -13.80 8.35
C TYR A 270 -14.46 -12.66 9.31
N VAL A 271 -13.98 -12.72 10.54
CA VAL A 271 -14.23 -11.72 11.57
C VAL A 271 -12.95 -11.35 12.30
N ALA A 272 -12.68 -10.08 12.48
CA ALA A 272 -11.63 -9.62 13.38
C ALA A 272 -12.22 -9.57 14.80
N GLY A 273 -11.83 -10.54 15.62
CA GLY A 273 -12.38 -10.77 16.95
C GLY A 273 -11.38 -10.43 18.04
N LYS A 274 -11.88 -9.84 19.14
CA LYS A 274 -11.10 -9.46 20.32
C LYS A 274 -11.84 -9.83 21.59
N SER A 275 -11.13 -10.54 22.48
CA SER A 275 -11.52 -10.81 23.86
C SER A 275 -10.47 -10.26 24.84
N SER A 276 -10.63 -10.51 26.13
CA SER A 276 -9.63 -10.13 27.14
C SER A 276 -8.30 -10.86 27.00
N SER A 277 -8.30 -12.05 26.37
CA SER A 277 -7.14 -12.95 26.31
C SER A 277 -6.69 -13.27 24.88
N GLU A 278 -7.44 -12.89 23.86
CA GLU A 278 -7.16 -13.28 22.48
C GLU A 278 -7.60 -12.20 21.49
N GLU A 279 -6.77 -11.98 20.47
CA GLU A 279 -7.07 -11.14 19.30
C GLU A 279 -6.68 -11.90 18.04
N ALA A 280 -7.68 -12.18 17.19
CA ALA A 280 -7.45 -12.98 15.99
C ALA A 280 -8.43 -12.65 14.87
N ILE A 281 -8.05 -13.02 13.65
CA ILE A 281 -9.01 -13.23 12.56
C ILE A 281 -9.53 -14.65 12.70
N TYR A 282 -10.82 -14.77 13.01
CA TYR A 282 -11.53 -16.03 12.97
C TYR A 282 -12.25 -16.17 11.63
N ARG A 283 -12.57 -17.41 11.26
CA ARG A 283 -13.46 -17.68 10.14
C ARG A 283 -14.47 -18.76 10.49
N TYR A 284 -15.62 -18.67 9.86
CA TYR A 284 -16.70 -19.64 9.95
C TYR A 284 -17.13 -20.03 8.54
N LYS A 285 -17.24 -21.32 8.24
CA LYS A 285 -17.84 -21.76 6.98
C LYS A 285 -19.33 -21.37 6.99
N ILE A 286 -19.81 -20.68 5.97
CA ILE A 286 -21.22 -20.39 5.79
C ILE A 286 -21.87 -21.62 5.16
N ASN A 287 -22.67 -22.38 5.94
CA ASN A 287 -23.43 -23.50 5.43
C ASN A 287 -24.80 -23.06 4.90
N SER A 288 -25.43 -22.08 5.58
CA SER A 288 -26.67 -21.37 5.19
C SER A 288 -26.79 -20.09 6.03
N ASN A 289 -27.84 -19.30 5.77
CA ASN A 289 -28.17 -18.12 6.60
C ASN A 289 -28.56 -18.48 8.05
N THR A 290 -28.82 -19.75 8.35
CA THR A 290 -29.17 -20.26 9.70
C THR A 290 -28.12 -21.20 10.27
N SER A 291 -27.01 -21.45 9.57
CA SER A 291 -25.99 -22.41 9.99
C SER A 291 -24.57 -21.97 9.61
N LEU A 292 -23.74 -21.81 10.63
CA LEU A 292 -22.28 -21.62 10.50
C LEU A 292 -21.54 -22.90 10.88
N GLY A 293 -20.40 -23.14 10.26
CA GLY A 293 -19.43 -24.14 10.70
C GLY A 293 -18.74 -23.78 12.02
N THR A 294 -17.83 -24.60 12.48
CA THR A 294 -17.06 -24.37 13.70
C THR A 294 -16.17 -23.12 13.55
N LYS A 295 -15.90 -22.45 14.70
CA LYS A 295 -14.94 -21.36 14.80
C LYS A 295 -13.53 -21.87 14.46
N GLU A 296 -12.89 -21.30 13.44
CA GLU A 296 -11.50 -21.57 13.08
C GLU A 296 -10.67 -20.30 13.29
N LYS A 297 -9.53 -20.40 13.97
CA LYS A 297 -8.56 -19.31 14.03
C LYS A 297 -7.76 -19.28 12.72
N PHE A 298 -7.98 -18.26 11.91
CA PHE A 298 -7.32 -18.09 10.61
C PHE A 298 -5.96 -17.40 10.75
N PHE A 299 -5.88 -16.37 11.61
CA PHE A 299 -4.64 -15.65 11.88
C PHE A 299 -4.63 -15.09 13.30
N ASP A 300 -3.59 -15.38 14.06
CA ASP A 300 -3.44 -14.96 15.47
C ASP A 300 -2.72 -13.60 15.54
N ILE A 301 -3.50 -12.52 15.65
CA ILE A 301 -2.99 -11.15 15.75
C ILE A 301 -2.24 -10.96 17.07
N GLY A 302 -2.81 -11.45 18.16
CA GLY A 302 -2.24 -11.32 19.50
C GLY A 302 -0.89 -12.00 19.65
N ALA A 303 -0.71 -13.17 19.01
CA ALA A 303 0.57 -13.89 19.03
C ALA A 303 1.65 -13.16 18.22
N VAL A 304 1.29 -12.53 17.10
CA VAL A 304 2.26 -11.87 16.21
C VAL A 304 2.64 -10.47 16.70
N TYR A 305 1.65 -9.69 17.16
CA TYR A 305 1.85 -8.26 17.46
C TYR A 305 1.72 -7.92 18.96
N GLY A 306 1.22 -8.83 19.77
CA GLY A 306 0.84 -8.60 21.17
C GLY A 306 -0.62 -8.13 21.31
N LEU A 307 -1.23 -8.48 22.45
CA LEU A 307 -2.61 -8.08 22.74
C LEU A 307 -2.76 -6.56 22.86
N ASN A 308 -3.85 -6.03 22.35
CA ASN A 308 -4.20 -4.60 22.37
C ASN A 308 -3.20 -3.68 21.61
N LYS A 309 -2.42 -4.23 20.69
CA LYS A 309 -1.44 -3.47 19.90
C LYS A 309 -1.93 -3.11 18.51
N VAL A 310 -2.81 -3.93 17.94
CA VAL A 310 -3.29 -3.74 16.55
C VAL A 310 -4.81 -3.67 16.55
N ASN A 311 -5.36 -2.54 16.11
CA ASN A 311 -6.77 -2.44 15.79
C ASN A 311 -6.96 -2.77 14.31
N VAL A 312 -7.74 -3.79 14.00
CA VAL A 312 -8.10 -4.15 12.63
C VAL A 312 -9.45 -3.53 12.30
N ASN A 313 -9.43 -2.56 11.38
CA ASN A 313 -10.62 -1.78 10.98
C ASN A 313 -11.15 -2.15 9.59
N GLY A 314 -10.48 -3.08 8.89
CA GLY A 314 -10.92 -3.56 7.59
C GLY A 314 -10.24 -4.86 7.17
N ILE A 315 -10.98 -5.69 6.45
CA ILE A 315 -10.48 -6.92 5.83
C ILE A 315 -10.83 -6.86 4.34
N ALA A 316 -9.87 -7.08 3.47
CA ALA A 316 -10.09 -7.27 2.04
C ALA A 316 -9.30 -8.46 1.52
N PHE A 317 -9.73 -9.03 0.38
CA PHE A 317 -9.04 -10.14 -0.27
C PHE A 317 -8.69 -9.78 -1.71
N GLY A 318 -7.48 -10.13 -2.13
CA GLY A 318 -7.12 -10.22 -3.52
C GLY A 318 -7.73 -11.46 -4.20
N ASN A 319 -7.80 -11.44 -5.52
CA ASN A 319 -8.27 -12.58 -6.31
C ASN A 319 -7.38 -13.84 -6.19
N ASP A 320 -6.17 -13.69 -5.65
CA ASP A 320 -5.23 -14.77 -5.33
C ASP A 320 -5.36 -15.31 -3.89
N GLY A 321 -6.35 -14.84 -3.14
CA GLY A 321 -6.62 -15.25 -1.76
C GLY A 321 -5.76 -14.58 -0.69
N GLU A 322 -4.87 -13.64 -1.06
CA GLU A 322 -4.15 -12.83 -0.09
C GLU A 322 -5.11 -11.92 0.68
N MET A 323 -5.06 -12.00 2.02
CA MET A 323 -5.82 -11.12 2.90
C MET A 323 -5.03 -9.83 3.16
N ILE A 324 -5.71 -8.70 3.07
CA ILE A 324 -5.19 -7.40 3.48
C ILE A 324 -5.98 -6.92 4.69
N LEU A 325 -5.28 -6.62 5.78
CA LEU A 325 -5.84 -6.02 6.98
C LEU A 325 -5.51 -4.52 7.00
N GLY A 326 -6.53 -3.69 7.13
CA GLY A 326 -6.38 -2.25 7.38
C GLY A 326 -6.32 -1.98 8.89
N THR A 327 -5.27 -1.31 9.35
CA THR A 327 -4.95 -1.21 10.78
C THR A 327 -4.58 0.22 11.22
N ASN A 328 -4.31 0.37 12.52
CA ASN A 328 -3.76 1.57 13.14
C ASN A 328 -2.22 1.58 13.21
N GLN A 329 -1.53 0.60 12.62
CA GLN A 329 -0.06 0.52 12.66
C GLN A 329 0.60 1.57 11.75
N SER A 330 1.86 1.89 11.99
CA SER A 330 2.63 2.82 11.16
C SER A 330 2.70 2.41 9.69
N ASP A 331 2.79 1.10 9.41
CA ASP A 331 2.55 0.51 8.10
C ASP A 331 1.12 -0.05 8.13
N ALA A 332 0.16 0.75 7.70
CA ALA A 332 -1.24 0.55 8.04
C ALA A 332 -1.90 -0.66 7.36
N PHE A 333 -1.28 -1.23 6.32
CA PHE A 333 -1.74 -2.46 5.71
C PHE A 333 -0.81 -3.64 6.02
N ILE A 334 -1.42 -4.70 6.52
CA ILE A 334 -0.78 -6.00 6.77
C ILE A 334 -1.31 -6.99 5.75
N SER A 335 -0.42 -7.60 4.98
CA SER A 335 -0.73 -8.74 4.12
C SER A 335 -0.61 -10.03 4.91
N VAL A 336 -1.62 -10.88 4.85
CA VAL A 336 -1.61 -12.23 5.44
C VAL A 336 -1.78 -13.25 4.33
N LYS A 337 -0.75 -14.07 4.13
CA LYS A 337 -0.74 -15.14 3.12
C LYS A 337 -0.16 -16.41 3.74
N ASN A 338 -0.89 -17.52 3.63
CA ASN A 338 -0.49 -18.82 4.19
C ASN A 338 -0.12 -18.74 5.68
N GLY A 339 -0.86 -17.97 6.47
CA GLY A 339 -0.60 -17.77 7.90
C GLY A 339 0.57 -16.85 8.26
N THR A 340 1.27 -16.31 7.26
CA THR A 340 2.39 -15.38 7.48
C THR A 340 1.93 -13.95 7.23
N ALA A 341 2.23 -13.06 8.18
CA ALA A 341 1.96 -11.63 8.06
C ALA A 341 3.21 -10.87 7.58
N THR A 342 3.02 -9.95 6.64
CA THR A 342 4.04 -9.03 6.16
C THR A 342 3.46 -7.63 6.00
N LYS A 343 4.32 -6.62 6.08
CA LYS A 343 3.92 -5.24 5.78
C LYS A 343 3.63 -5.10 4.29
N PHE A 344 2.49 -4.51 3.94
CA PHE A 344 2.15 -4.22 2.55
C PHE A 344 2.54 -2.78 2.22
N TYR A 345 3.38 -2.57 1.23
CA TYR A 345 3.97 -1.28 0.82
C TYR A 345 4.55 -0.48 2.00
N PRO A 346 5.58 -0.99 2.69
CA PRO A 346 6.16 -0.37 3.88
C PRO A 346 6.55 1.10 3.65
N GLY A 347 6.15 1.96 4.59
CA GLY A 347 6.45 3.39 4.54
C GLY A 347 5.58 4.22 3.58
N LEU A 348 4.70 3.60 2.78
CA LEU A 348 3.83 4.31 1.85
C LEU A 348 2.38 4.40 2.34
N ILE A 349 1.87 3.38 3.01
CA ILE A 349 0.48 3.35 3.50
C ILE A 349 0.43 3.90 4.91
N LEU A 350 -0.09 5.12 5.03
CA LEU A 350 -0.10 5.86 6.29
C LEU A 350 -1.30 5.47 7.18
N PRO A 351 -1.14 5.47 8.52
CA PRO A 351 -2.22 5.25 9.48
C PRO A 351 -3.15 6.47 9.56
N GLU A 352 -4.24 6.40 10.23
CA GLU A 352 -4.94 5.26 10.79
C GLU A 352 -6.10 4.90 9.85
N VAL A 353 -6.17 3.65 9.42
CA VAL A 353 -7.27 3.20 8.56
C VAL A 353 -8.57 3.24 9.37
N LYS A 354 -9.60 3.91 8.84
CA LYS A 354 -10.95 3.94 9.43
C LYS A 354 -11.92 3.02 8.71
N SER A 355 -11.85 2.98 7.39
CA SER A 355 -12.67 2.13 6.52
C SER A 355 -11.92 1.83 5.24
N MET A 356 -12.14 0.67 4.65
CA MET A 356 -11.51 0.31 3.37
C MET A 356 -12.43 -0.53 2.51
N MET A 357 -12.31 -0.36 1.20
CA MET A 357 -13.01 -1.15 0.20
C MET A 357 -12.15 -1.30 -1.05
N TRP A 358 -11.96 -2.52 -1.50
CA TRP A 358 -11.30 -2.80 -2.76
C TRP A 358 -12.31 -2.73 -3.91
N GLY A 359 -12.01 -2.02 -4.98
CA GLY A 359 -12.79 -1.95 -6.20
C GLY A 359 -12.91 -3.32 -6.88
N THR A 360 -13.29 -3.36 -8.13
CA THR A 360 -13.33 -4.60 -8.94
C THR A 360 -11.99 -4.91 -9.59
N LYS A 361 -11.16 -3.88 -9.75
CA LYS A 361 -9.83 -3.92 -10.37
C LYS A 361 -8.74 -3.76 -9.33
N LYS A 362 -7.64 -3.14 -9.71
CA LYS A 362 -6.45 -2.98 -8.88
C LYS A 362 -6.51 -1.90 -7.81
N ASN A 363 -7.53 -1.05 -7.80
CA ASN A 363 -7.62 0.04 -6.84
C ASN A 363 -8.32 -0.38 -5.54
N LEU A 364 -7.62 -0.25 -4.41
CA LEU A 364 -8.20 -0.30 -3.09
C LEU A 364 -8.31 1.13 -2.55
N PHE A 365 -9.48 1.47 -2.01
CA PHE A 365 -9.74 2.77 -1.41
C PHE A 365 -9.84 2.63 0.10
N TYR A 366 -9.29 3.59 0.84
CA TYR A 366 -9.43 3.64 2.28
C TYR A 366 -9.54 5.07 2.78
N THR A 367 -10.26 5.24 3.87
CA THR A 367 -10.27 6.50 4.61
C THR A 367 -9.30 6.41 5.77
N ARG A 368 -8.62 7.51 6.05
CA ARG A 368 -7.70 7.61 7.17
C ARG A 368 -7.91 8.88 7.97
N GLU A 369 -7.64 8.78 9.28
CA GLU A 369 -7.43 9.94 10.12
C GLU A 369 -5.97 10.38 10.01
N ALA A 370 -5.76 11.66 9.84
CA ALA A 370 -4.44 12.27 9.79
C ALA A 370 -4.33 13.38 10.84
N ILE A 371 -3.17 13.49 11.45
CA ILE A 371 -2.86 14.49 12.44
C ILE A 371 -1.71 15.35 11.92
N GLU A 372 -1.89 16.65 11.93
CA GLU A 372 -0.84 17.60 11.58
C GLU A 372 -0.65 18.58 12.72
N THR A 373 0.62 18.80 13.07
CA THR A 373 0.99 19.80 14.07
C THR A 373 1.69 20.97 13.36
N SER A 374 1.12 22.17 13.48
CA SER A 374 1.73 23.38 12.93
C SER A 374 3.04 23.71 13.65
N PRO A 375 3.92 24.55 13.05
CA PRO A 375 5.11 25.06 13.73
C PRO A 375 4.81 25.81 15.05
N THR A 376 3.59 26.32 15.20
CA THR A 376 3.10 27.01 16.42
C THR A 376 2.49 26.05 17.44
N GLY A 377 2.52 24.71 17.19
CA GLY A 377 1.99 23.69 18.09
C GLY A 377 0.49 23.43 17.96
N THR A 378 -0.21 24.07 17.00
CA THR A 378 -1.63 23.79 16.76
C THR A 378 -1.79 22.42 16.11
N VAL A 379 -2.58 21.54 16.75
CA VAL A 379 -2.90 20.21 16.24
C VAL A 379 -4.18 20.29 15.41
N THR A 380 -4.11 19.83 14.16
CA THR A 380 -5.27 19.69 13.27
C THR A 380 -5.49 18.21 12.97
N ILE A 381 -6.68 17.70 13.30
CA ILE A 381 -7.14 16.37 12.91
C ILE A 381 -7.99 16.53 11.66
N TYR A 382 -7.71 15.74 10.64
CA TYR A 382 -8.47 15.75 9.40
C TYR A 382 -8.50 14.35 8.80
N TYR A 383 -9.38 14.14 7.83
CA TYR A 383 -9.56 12.84 7.19
C TYR A 383 -9.24 12.91 5.71
N GLN A 384 -8.74 11.82 5.16
CA GLN A 384 -8.38 11.70 3.76
C GLN A 384 -8.99 10.45 3.16
N LEU A 385 -9.40 10.54 1.90
CA LEU A 385 -9.74 9.40 1.07
C LEU A 385 -8.52 9.06 0.21
N MET A 386 -7.97 7.88 0.42
CA MET A 386 -6.75 7.39 -0.21
C MET A 386 -7.07 6.30 -1.24
N ARG A 387 -6.20 6.17 -2.22
CA ARG A 387 -6.19 5.07 -3.20
C ARG A 387 -4.85 4.34 -3.14
N VAL A 388 -4.90 3.02 -3.24
CA VAL A 388 -3.72 2.14 -3.35
C VAL A 388 -3.85 1.32 -4.61
N ASP A 389 -2.83 1.33 -5.46
CA ASP A 389 -2.70 0.38 -6.57
C ASP A 389 -2.17 -0.95 -6.03
N MET A 390 -3.02 -1.96 -5.98
CA MET A 390 -2.72 -3.28 -5.41
C MET A 390 -2.00 -4.21 -6.39
N GLN A 391 -1.75 -3.76 -7.64
CA GLN A 391 -1.13 -4.52 -8.75
C GLN A 391 -1.92 -5.77 -9.17
N LYS A 392 -3.05 -6.05 -8.55
CA LYS A 392 -3.94 -7.19 -8.82
C LYS A 392 -5.40 -6.84 -8.56
N ASN A 393 -6.31 -7.62 -9.10
CA ASN A 393 -7.73 -7.42 -8.88
C ASN A 393 -8.18 -7.91 -7.51
N SER A 394 -9.29 -7.36 -7.04
CA SER A 394 -9.95 -7.83 -5.81
C SER A 394 -10.57 -9.22 -5.98
N ALA A 395 -10.79 -9.90 -4.87
CA ALA A 395 -11.75 -10.99 -4.80
C ALA A 395 -13.20 -10.46 -4.99
N PRO A 396 -14.14 -11.32 -5.40
CA PRO A 396 -15.55 -10.93 -5.53
C PRO A 396 -16.10 -10.32 -4.24
N TYR A 397 -16.91 -9.28 -4.42
CA TYR A 397 -17.75 -8.70 -3.37
C TYR A 397 -19.21 -8.90 -3.73
N TYR A 398 -19.94 -9.62 -2.89
CA TYR A 398 -21.28 -10.13 -3.23
C TYR A 398 -22.40 -9.10 -3.13
N GLY A 399 -22.18 -7.98 -2.48
CA GLY A 399 -23.14 -6.85 -2.44
C GLY A 399 -23.27 -6.11 -3.75
N ARG A 400 -22.21 -6.06 -4.57
CA ARG A 400 -22.20 -5.41 -5.88
C ARG A 400 -22.99 -6.23 -6.89
N GLN A 401 -24.02 -5.65 -7.48
CA GLN A 401 -24.74 -6.26 -8.61
C GLN A 401 -25.34 -5.20 -9.51
#